data_bfb6cefa5422929eb6a499b642315a2b
#
_entry.id   bfb6cefa5422929eb6a499b642315a2b
#
_cell.length_a   1.000
_cell.length_b   1.000
_cell.length_c   1.000
_cell.angle_alpha   90.00
_cell.angle_beta   90.00
_cell.angle_gamma   90.00
#
_symmetry.space_group_name_H-M   'P 1'
#
loop_
_entity.id
_entity.type
_entity.pdbx_description
1 polymer ?
#
loop_
_entity_poly.entity_id
_entity_poly.type
_entity_poly.pdbx_seq_one_letter_code
_entity_poly.pdbx_strand_id
1 'polypeptide(L)'
;LKFLLSNGYTVALINPKTTDLTRKMEGGITKNDKLDTITICDVLDTPERKKQYRITKVDRFDLYEQRQLTRHHHNLKEELNIYSNRLQKSIDLVFPEFNTLFGSKYGIVYMNLLKTFGSAEAIASTDIRTIRKCFEIKGRGCRISLTPEKLKECAKNSIGISSEVETIQIKHLVSQI
;
A
#
# COMPACT_ATOMS: atom_id res chain seq x y z
N LEU A 1 -24.36 4.80 -12.89
CA LEU A 1 -23.76 5.39 -14.10
C LEU A 1 -24.18 4.64 -15.37
N LYS A 2 -23.98 3.31 -15.47
CA LYS A 2 -24.37 2.50 -16.63
C LYS A 2 -25.84 2.70 -17.00
N PHE A 3 -26.74 2.63 -16.03
CA PHE A 3 -28.19 2.87 -16.22
C PHE A 3 -28.48 4.25 -16.84
N LEU A 4 -27.84 5.32 -16.35
CA LEU A 4 -28.05 6.67 -16.87
C LEU A 4 -27.57 6.80 -18.31
N LEU A 5 -26.37 6.29 -18.61
CA LEU A 5 -25.81 6.33 -19.97
C LEU A 5 -26.62 5.48 -20.95
N SER A 6 -27.08 4.29 -20.55
CA SER A 6 -27.90 3.43 -21.42
C SER A 6 -29.29 3.98 -21.71
N ASN A 7 -29.80 4.87 -20.85
CA ASN A 7 -31.05 5.59 -21.07
C ASN A 7 -30.88 6.98 -21.72
N GLY A 8 -29.70 7.27 -22.26
CA GLY A 8 -29.43 8.51 -23.00
C GLY A 8 -29.25 9.76 -22.16
N TYR A 9 -29.09 9.64 -20.84
CA TYR A 9 -28.83 10.80 -19.98
C TYR A 9 -27.39 11.31 -20.17
N THR A 10 -27.26 12.63 -20.25
CA THR A 10 -25.95 13.29 -20.21
C THR A 10 -25.44 13.30 -18.77
N VAL A 11 -24.30 12.67 -18.51
CA VAL A 11 -23.68 12.60 -17.18
C VAL A 11 -22.43 13.45 -17.13
N ALA A 12 -22.32 14.28 -16.10
CA ALA A 12 -21.14 15.09 -15.83
C ALA A 12 -20.54 14.74 -14.46
N LEU A 13 -19.23 14.66 -14.42
CA LEU A 13 -18.48 14.50 -13.16
C LEU A 13 -17.96 15.86 -12.72
N ILE A 14 -18.32 16.23 -11.50
CA ILE A 14 -17.86 17.45 -10.84
C ILE A 14 -16.90 17.05 -9.71
N ASN A 15 -15.78 17.77 -9.61
CA ASN A 15 -14.85 17.56 -8.52
C ASN A 15 -15.47 18.03 -7.19
N PRO A 16 -15.52 17.21 -6.13
CA PRO A 16 -16.09 17.61 -4.84
C PRO A 16 -15.46 18.88 -4.23
N LYS A 17 -14.19 19.16 -4.51
CA LYS A 17 -13.54 20.41 -4.11
C LYS A 17 -14.18 21.64 -4.73
N THR A 18 -14.71 21.51 -5.96
CA THR A 18 -15.39 22.58 -6.66
C THR A 18 -16.69 22.97 -5.95
N THR A 19 -17.52 21.98 -5.62
CA THR A 19 -18.78 22.24 -4.90
C THR A 19 -18.53 22.79 -3.49
N ASP A 20 -17.48 22.32 -2.80
CA ASP A 20 -17.08 22.83 -1.48
C ASP A 20 -16.60 24.30 -1.56
N LEU A 21 -15.80 24.65 -2.57
CA LEU A 21 -15.36 26.02 -2.79
C LEU A 21 -16.53 26.95 -3.14
N THR A 22 -17.45 26.52 -4.02
CA THR A 22 -18.64 27.29 -4.38
C THR A 22 -19.49 27.57 -3.15
N ARG A 23 -19.78 26.55 -2.34
CA ARG A 23 -20.52 26.70 -1.09
C ARG A 23 -19.87 27.70 -0.13
N LYS A 24 -18.54 27.64 0.04
CA LYS A 24 -17.80 28.57 0.90
C LYS A 24 -17.84 30.00 0.37
N MET A 25 -17.79 30.20 -0.95
CA MET A 25 -17.93 31.53 -1.58
C MET A 25 -19.32 32.12 -1.37
N GLU A 26 -20.35 31.30 -1.31
CA GLU A 26 -21.73 31.71 -1.06
C GLU A 26 -22.07 31.89 0.43
N GLY A 27 -21.07 31.81 1.31
CA GLY A 27 -21.23 32.00 2.77
C GLY A 27 -21.84 30.81 3.49
N GLY A 28 -21.98 29.66 2.83
CA GLY A 28 -22.56 28.44 3.41
C GLY A 28 -21.60 27.73 4.33
N ILE A 29 -21.84 27.81 5.63
CA ILE A 29 -21.06 27.12 6.67
C ILE A 29 -21.60 25.70 6.92
N THR A 30 -22.91 25.50 6.74
CA THR A 30 -23.59 24.26 7.05
C THR A 30 -23.53 23.27 5.89
N LYS A 31 -23.08 22.04 6.16
CA LYS A 31 -23.10 20.96 5.18
C LYS A 31 -24.43 20.19 5.31
N ASN A 32 -25.21 20.21 4.23
CA ASN A 32 -26.49 19.48 4.14
C ASN A 32 -26.67 18.98 2.71
N ASP A 33 -27.14 17.75 2.54
CA ASP A 33 -27.32 17.10 1.23
C ASP A 33 -28.24 17.90 0.29
N LYS A 34 -29.28 18.58 0.83
CA LYS A 34 -30.16 19.46 0.04
C LYS A 34 -29.42 20.67 -0.50
N LEU A 35 -28.59 21.32 0.32
CA LEU A 35 -27.78 22.46 -0.09
C LEU A 35 -26.69 22.04 -1.09
N ASP A 36 -26.07 20.89 -0.87
CA ASP A 36 -25.09 20.34 -1.79
C ASP A 36 -25.70 20.06 -3.18
N THR A 37 -26.96 19.61 -3.25
CA THR A 37 -27.69 19.42 -4.50
C THR A 37 -27.91 20.75 -5.23
N ILE A 38 -28.32 21.81 -4.52
CA ILE A 38 -28.48 23.16 -5.10
C ILE A 38 -27.15 23.66 -5.63
N THR A 39 -26.08 23.57 -4.85
CA THR A 39 -24.73 23.98 -5.27
C THR A 39 -24.25 23.22 -6.52
N ILE A 40 -24.57 21.93 -6.65
CA ILE A 40 -24.28 21.15 -7.85
C ILE A 40 -25.03 21.69 -9.07
N CYS A 41 -26.31 22.03 -8.92
CA CYS A 41 -27.12 22.62 -9.99
C CYS A 41 -26.53 23.98 -10.41
N ASP A 42 -26.18 24.85 -9.46
CA ASP A 42 -25.60 26.17 -9.74
C ASP A 42 -24.28 26.07 -10.49
N VAL A 43 -23.42 25.11 -10.13
CA VAL A 43 -22.16 24.85 -10.85
C VAL A 43 -22.43 24.38 -12.27
N LEU A 44 -23.49 23.59 -12.50
CA LEU A 44 -23.84 23.08 -13.83
C LEU A 44 -24.50 24.14 -14.71
N ASP A 45 -25.26 25.06 -14.15
CA ASP A 45 -26.04 26.04 -14.91
C ASP A 45 -25.27 27.33 -15.20
N THR A 46 -24.25 27.67 -14.42
CA THR A 46 -23.47 28.91 -14.60
C THR A 46 -22.38 28.72 -15.67
N PRO A 47 -22.42 29.37 -16.84
CA PRO A 47 -21.47 29.17 -17.93
C PRO A 47 -20.01 29.51 -17.55
N GLU A 48 -19.82 30.54 -16.74
CA GLU A 48 -18.49 30.96 -16.24
C GLU A 48 -17.87 29.90 -15.37
N ARG A 49 -18.65 29.30 -14.49
CA ARG A 49 -18.24 28.20 -13.62
C ARG A 49 -17.93 26.92 -14.40
N LYS A 50 -18.68 26.62 -15.48
CA LYS A 50 -18.38 25.49 -16.39
C LYS A 50 -16.98 25.57 -16.98
N LYS A 51 -16.52 26.75 -17.37
CA LYS A 51 -15.16 26.97 -17.88
C LYS A 51 -14.10 26.83 -16.79
N GLN A 52 -14.37 27.39 -15.61
CA GLN A 52 -13.43 27.42 -14.50
C GLN A 52 -13.21 26.02 -13.89
N TYR A 53 -14.22 25.19 -13.83
CA TYR A 53 -14.22 23.94 -13.05
C TYR A 53 -14.10 22.66 -13.87
N ARG A 54 -13.62 22.67 -15.08
CA ARG A 54 -13.35 21.47 -15.90
C ARG A 54 -14.35 20.34 -15.68
N ILE A 55 -15.62 20.58 -15.95
CA ILE A 55 -16.65 19.56 -15.86
C ILE A 55 -16.39 18.52 -16.95
N THR A 56 -16.18 17.28 -16.54
CA THR A 56 -15.90 16.16 -17.45
C THR A 56 -17.20 15.45 -17.80
N LYS A 57 -17.62 15.52 -19.07
CA LYS A 57 -18.69 14.64 -19.56
C LYS A 57 -18.23 13.19 -19.54
N VAL A 58 -19.11 12.31 -19.12
CA VAL A 58 -18.87 10.87 -19.12
C VAL A 58 -19.66 10.28 -20.28
N ASP A 59 -18.97 10.02 -21.36
CA ASP A 59 -19.58 9.50 -22.60
C ASP A 59 -19.53 7.98 -22.67
N ARG A 60 -18.61 7.36 -21.90
CA ARG A 60 -18.27 5.96 -22.03
C ARG A 60 -18.15 5.27 -20.67
N PHE A 61 -18.75 4.10 -20.57
CA PHE A 61 -18.72 3.29 -19.35
C PHE A 61 -17.36 2.61 -19.11
N ASP A 62 -16.64 2.29 -20.18
CA ASP A 62 -15.28 1.71 -20.10
C ASP A 62 -14.30 2.61 -19.33
N LEU A 63 -14.40 3.94 -19.46
CA LEU A 63 -13.61 4.88 -18.66
C LEU A 63 -13.91 4.78 -17.17
N TYR A 64 -15.14 4.43 -16.80
CA TYR A 64 -15.49 4.20 -15.40
C TYR A 64 -14.79 2.95 -14.86
N GLU A 65 -14.82 1.84 -15.60
CA GLU A 65 -14.14 0.59 -15.21
C GLU A 65 -12.63 0.79 -15.07
N GLN A 66 -12.00 1.46 -16.02
CA GLN A 66 -10.58 1.80 -15.95
C GLN A 66 -10.24 2.63 -14.71
N ARG A 67 -11.09 3.60 -14.35
CA ARG A 67 -10.92 4.38 -13.11
C ARG A 67 -11.03 3.51 -11.87
N GLN A 68 -11.98 2.56 -11.82
CA GLN A 68 -12.11 1.65 -10.69
C GLN A 68 -10.88 0.75 -10.54
N LEU A 69 -10.36 0.22 -11.66
CA LEU A 69 -9.13 -0.58 -11.66
C LEU A 69 -7.93 0.24 -11.17
N THR A 70 -7.80 1.48 -11.64
CA THR A 70 -6.70 2.37 -11.21
C THR A 70 -6.80 2.70 -9.71
N ARG A 71 -8.00 2.97 -9.20
CA ARG A 71 -8.22 3.20 -7.77
C ARG A 71 -7.92 1.95 -6.95
N HIS A 72 -8.38 0.80 -7.39
CA HIS A 72 -8.10 -0.47 -6.72
C HIS A 72 -6.59 -0.74 -6.66
N HIS A 73 -5.88 -0.57 -7.78
CA HIS A 73 -4.43 -0.69 -7.81
C HIS A 73 -3.73 0.30 -6.84
N HIS A 74 -4.22 1.54 -6.76
CA HIS A 74 -3.69 2.53 -5.83
C HIS A 74 -3.89 2.11 -4.36
N ASN A 75 -5.09 1.64 -4.03
CA ASN A 75 -5.41 1.15 -2.69
C ASN A 75 -4.52 -0.04 -2.30
N LEU A 76 -4.33 -1.02 -3.21
CA LEU A 76 -3.43 -2.14 -2.96
C LEU A 76 -1.98 -1.70 -2.71
N LYS A 77 -1.50 -0.67 -3.42
CA LYS A 77 -0.17 -0.10 -3.15
C LYS A 77 -0.09 0.58 -1.79
N GLU A 78 -1.11 1.29 -1.37
CA GLU A 78 -1.17 1.91 -0.04
C GLU A 78 -1.18 0.84 1.06
N GLU A 79 -1.97 -0.21 0.91
CA GLU A 79 -1.99 -1.35 1.83
C GLU A 79 -0.62 -2.03 1.92
N LEU A 80 0.02 -2.28 0.78
CA LEU A 80 1.37 -2.85 0.75
C LEU A 80 2.37 -1.96 1.51
N ASN A 81 2.31 -0.65 1.34
CA ASN A 81 3.16 0.28 2.08
C ASN A 81 2.91 0.23 3.60
N ILE A 82 1.65 0.10 4.01
CA ILE A 82 1.30 -0.03 5.43
C ILE A 82 1.88 -1.31 6.01
N TYR A 83 1.71 -2.45 5.34
CA TYR A 83 2.27 -3.74 5.77
C TYR A 83 3.80 -3.71 5.79
N SER A 84 4.42 -3.15 4.78
CA SER A 84 5.88 -3.00 4.69
C SER A 84 6.44 -2.15 5.84
N ASN A 85 5.79 -1.05 6.19
CA ASN A 85 6.19 -0.20 7.31
C ASN A 85 6.01 -0.89 8.67
N ARG A 86 4.94 -1.66 8.84
CA ARG A 86 4.72 -2.47 10.06
C ARG A 86 5.78 -3.56 10.18
N LEU A 87 6.04 -4.29 9.08
CA LEU A 87 7.08 -5.30 9.04
C LEU A 87 8.45 -4.72 9.39
N GLN A 88 8.79 -3.55 8.84
CA GLN A 88 10.04 -2.88 9.14
C GLN A 88 10.18 -2.55 10.63
N LYS A 89 9.13 -2.02 11.27
CA LYS A 89 9.13 -1.72 12.70
C LYS A 89 9.38 -2.96 13.55
N SER A 90 8.71 -4.07 13.24
CA SER A 90 8.91 -5.32 13.98
C SER A 90 10.31 -5.90 13.77
N ILE A 91 10.88 -5.80 12.56
CA ILE A 91 12.25 -6.23 12.29
C ILE A 91 13.25 -5.38 13.08
N ASP A 92 13.08 -4.05 13.09
CA ASP A 92 13.97 -3.13 13.80
C ASP A 92 13.97 -3.38 15.32
N LEU A 93 12.92 -3.99 15.87
CA LEU A 93 12.85 -4.40 17.26
C LEU A 93 13.57 -5.74 17.53
N VAL A 94 13.35 -6.76 16.70
CA VAL A 94 13.84 -8.11 16.98
C VAL A 94 15.14 -8.46 16.29
N PHE A 95 15.49 -7.78 15.21
CA PHE A 95 16.74 -7.96 14.48
C PHE A 95 17.11 -6.71 13.67
N PRO A 96 17.52 -5.60 14.33
CA PRO A 96 17.79 -4.32 13.66
C PRO A 96 18.87 -4.40 12.58
N GLU A 97 19.85 -5.28 12.73
CA GLU A 97 20.94 -5.44 11.76
C GLU A 97 20.48 -6.16 10.47
N PHE A 98 19.33 -6.85 10.49
CA PHE A 98 18.86 -7.66 9.38
C PHE A 98 18.79 -6.89 8.05
N ASN A 99 18.28 -5.66 8.10
CA ASN A 99 18.13 -4.82 6.91
C ASN A 99 19.46 -4.41 6.28
N THR A 100 20.52 -4.31 7.07
CA THR A 100 21.85 -3.92 6.58
C THR A 100 22.58 -5.05 5.85
N LEU A 101 22.13 -6.29 6.10
CA LEU A 101 22.72 -7.49 5.47
C LEU A 101 22.31 -7.68 4.02
N PHE A 102 21.24 -7.01 3.58
CA PHE A 102 20.67 -7.18 2.24
C PHE A 102 20.80 -5.90 1.41
N GLY A 103 21.27 -6.01 0.19
CA GLY A 103 21.30 -4.89 -0.76
C GLY A 103 19.90 -4.52 -1.30
N SER A 104 18.94 -5.45 -1.26
CA SER A 104 17.56 -5.24 -1.65
C SER A 104 16.62 -5.87 -0.62
N LYS A 105 15.70 -5.07 -0.09
CA LYS A 105 14.62 -5.54 0.79
C LYS A 105 13.56 -6.29 -0.02
N TYR A 106 12.83 -7.17 0.64
CA TYR A 106 11.71 -7.95 0.06
C TYR A 106 12.11 -8.91 -1.07
N GLY A 107 13.41 -9.23 -1.22
CA GLY A 107 13.87 -10.30 -2.10
C GLY A 107 13.44 -11.68 -1.56
N ILE A 108 13.45 -12.70 -2.43
CA ILE A 108 12.99 -14.06 -2.10
C ILE A 108 13.67 -14.63 -0.84
N VAL A 109 14.99 -14.51 -0.74
CA VAL A 109 15.74 -15.00 0.44
C VAL A 109 15.41 -14.20 1.69
N TYR A 110 15.31 -12.89 1.57
CA TYR A 110 14.88 -12.00 2.65
C TYR A 110 13.53 -12.43 3.22
N MET A 111 12.53 -12.63 2.36
CA MET A 111 11.19 -13.06 2.77
C MET A 111 11.16 -14.49 3.31
N ASN A 112 11.91 -15.41 2.71
CA ASN A 112 12.01 -16.80 3.19
C ASN A 112 12.59 -16.87 4.60
N LEU A 113 13.61 -16.11 4.90
CA LEU A 113 14.24 -16.06 6.23
C LEU A 113 13.26 -15.50 7.27
N LEU A 114 12.58 -14.41 6.98
CA LEU A 114 11.58 -13.84 7.89
C LEU A 114 10.39 -14.76 8.10
N LYS A 115 9.90 -15.40 7.04
CA LYS A 115 8.80 -16.38 7.12
C LYS A 115 9.16 -17.59 7.98
N THR A 116 10.41 -18.06 7.85
CA THR A 116 10.86 -19.26 8.56
C THR A 116 11.21 -18.97 10.01
N PHE A 117 11.99 -17.94 10.26
CA PHE A 117 12.57 -17.68 11.58
C PHE A 117 11.88 -16.52 12.31
N GLY A 118 11.76 -15.37 11.65
CA GLY A 118 11.09 -14.17 12.20
C GLY A 118 11.86 -13.41 13.27
N SER A 119 12.97 -13.95 13.81
CA SER A 119 13.79 -13.27 14.84
C SER A 119 15.26 -13.65 14.76
N ALA A 120 16.16 -12.81 15.35
CA ALA A 120 17.58 -13.08 15.47
C ALA A 120 17.85 -14.32 16.30
N GLU A 121 17.16 -14.48 17.42
CA GLU A 121 17.31 -15.63 18.34
C GLU A 121 16.99 -16.96 17.63
N ALA A 122 15.91 -17.03 16.84
CA ALA A 122 15.55 -18.20 16.07
C ALA A 122 16.63 -18.56 15.03
N ILE A 123 17.24 -17.58 14.39
CA ILE A 123 18.34 -17.80 13.43
C ILE A 123 19.61 -18.27 14.17
N ALA A 124 19.95 -17.65 15.30
CA ALA A 124 21.13 -17.98 16.08
C ALA A 124 21.12 -19.39 16.63
N SER A 125 19.94 -19.88 17.08
CA SER A 125 19.75 -21.22 17.65
C SER A 125 19.64 -22.31 16.60
N THR A 126 19.30 -21.98 15.35
CA THR A 126 19.03 -22.97 14.31
C THR A 126 20.31 -23.52 13.67
N ASP A 127 20.28 -24.76 13.19
CA ASP A 127 21.40 -25.36 12.43
C ASP A 127 21.61 -24.64 11.09
N ILE A 128 22.88 -24.45 10.73
CA ILE A 128 23.32 -23.80 9.51
C ILE A 128 22.73 -24.44 8.24
N ARG A 129 22.49 -25.77 8.27
CA ARG A 129 21.87 -26.50 7.16
C ARG A 129 20.46 -26.02 6.86
N THR A 130 19.69 -25.72 7.92
CA THR A 130 18.32 -25.20 7.78
C THR A 130 18.32 -23.77 7.27
N ILE A 131 19.26 -22.95 7.75
CA ILE A 131 19.42 -21.57 7.23
C ILE A 131 19.78 -21.62 5.74
N ARG A 132 20.67 -22.51 5.33
CA ARG A 132 21.12 -22.67 3.94
C ARG A 132 19.96 -22.97 2.98
N LYS A 133 18.98 -23.75 3.40
CA LYS A 133 17.76 -24.03 2.60
C LYS A 133 16.98 -22.77 2.21
N CYS A 134 16.99 -21.74 3.04
CA CYS A 134 16.33 -20.48 2.72
C CYS A 134 17.04 -19.69 1.62
N PHE A 135 18.32 -19.99 1.35
CA PHE A 135 19.11 -19.40 0.27
C PHE A 135 18.99 -20.16 -1.06
N GLU A 136 18.42 -21.37 -1.06
CA GLU A 136 18.19 -22.16 -2.26
C GLU A 136 17.03 -21.59 -3.07
N ILE A 137 17.36 -20.86 -4.14
CA ILE A 137 16.37 -20.29 -5.06
C ILE A 137 16.32 -21.14 -6.33
N LYS A 138 15.13 -21.67 -6.65
CA LYS A 138 14.91 -22.34 -7.95
C LYS A 138 14.76 -21.29 -9.04
N GLY A 139 15.72 -21.23 -9.95
CA GLY A 139 15.68 -20.33 -11.11
C GLY A 139 16.92 -19.43 -11.26
N ARG A 140 16.86 -18.45 -12.16
CA ARG A 140 17.93 -17.44 -12.33
C ARG A 140 17.94 -16.51 -11.12
N GLY A 141 18.74 -16.87 -10.12
CA GLY A 141 18.81 -16.16 -8.85
C GLY A 141 19.59 -14.84 -8.94
N CYS A 142 19.14 -13.86 -8.18
CA CYS A 142 19.96 -12.71 -7.81
C CYS A 142 21.22 -13.18 -7.08
N ARG A 143 22.37 -12.61 -7.41
CA ARG A 143 23.62 -12.84 -6.64
C ARG A 143 23.46 -12.17 -5.28
N ILE A 144 23.33 -12.98 -4.23
CA ILE A 144 23.27 -12.50 -2.86
C ILE A 144 24.68 -12.60 -2.31
N SER A 145 25.23 -11.47 -1.86
CA SER A 145 26.56 -11.41 -1.23
C SER A 145 26.58 -11.95 0.19
N LEU A 146 25.41 -12.10 0.81
CA LEU A 146 25.25 -12.62 2.16
C LEU A 146 25.38 -14.14 2.18
N THR A 147 26.22 -14.67 3.09
CA THR A 147 26.34 -16.10 3.35
C THR A 147 25.55 -16.52 4.58
N PRO A 148 25.08 -17.77 4.67
CA PRO A 148 24.38 -18.29 5.84
C PRO A 148 25.20 -18.17 7.13
N GLU A 149 26.52 -18.35 7.04
CA GLU A 149 27.47 -18.24 8.14
C GLU A 149 27.51 -16.82 8.71
N LYS A 150 27.66 -15.83 7.84
CA LYS A 150 27.65 -14.40 8.20
C LYS A 150 26.31 -13.96 8.80
N LEU A 151 25.19 -14.47 8.25
CA LEU A 151 23.87 -14.20 8.83
C LEU A 151 23.76 -14.76 10.25
N LYS A 152 24.19 -15.99 10.48
CA LYS A 152 24.14 -16.63 11.80
C LYS A 152 25.04 -15.93 12.81
N GLU A 153 26.21 -15.50 12.40
CA GLU A 153 27.13 -14.72 13.24
C GLU A 153 26.52 -13.37 13.64
N CYS A 154 25.94 -12.66 12.68
CA CYS A 154 25.25 -11.41 12.95
C CYS A 154 24.04 -11.61 13.90
N ALA A 155 23.27 -12.67 13.70
CA ALA A 155 22.14 -12.98 14.57
C ALA A 155 22.55 -13.31 16.01
N LYS A 156 23.71 -13.94 16.23
CA LYS A 156 24.25 -14.19 17.57
C LYS A 156 24.69 -12.90 18.31
N ASN A 157 25.11 -11.91 17.56
CA ASN A 157 25.59 -10.62 18.09
C ASN A 157 24.54 -9.51 17.99
N SER A 158 23.30 -9.86 17.66
CA SER A 158 22.23 -8.87 17.51
C SER A 158 21.84 -8.26 18.85
N ILE A 159 21.57 -6.94 18.82
CA ILE A 159 21.03 -6.18 19.94
C ILE A 159 19.49 -6.21 20.00
N GLY A 160 18.85 -6.95 19.08
CA GLY A 160 17.40 -7.07 19.02
C GLY A 160 16.81 -7.71 20.26
N ILE A 161 15.56 -7.37 20.58
CA ILE A 161 14.85 -7.95 21.72
C ILE A 161 14.27 -9.32 21.35
N SER A 162 14.27 -10.24 22.30
CA SER A 162 13.52 -11.49 22.15
C SER A 162 12.04 -11.25 22.43
N SER A 163 11.19 -11.41 21.41
CA SER A 163 9.75 -11.25 21.51
C SER A 163 9.02 -12.27 20.63
N GLU A 164 8.30 -13.15 21.25
CA GLU A 164 7.48 -14.15 20.54
C GLU A 164 6.34 -13.48 19.77
N VAL A 165 5.72 -12.45 20.33
CA VAL A 165 4.62 -11.71 19.71
C VAL A 165 5.10 -11.03 18.41
N GLU A 166 6.23 -10.33 18.45
CA GLU A 166 6.81 -9.68 17.26
C GLU A 166 7.21 -10.73 16.20
N THR A 167 7.75 -11.87 16.63
CA THR A 167 8.08 -12.98 15.73
C THR A 167 6.85 -13.51 14.98
N ILE A 168 5.72 -13.68 15.67
CA ILE A 168 4.45 -14.08 15.06
C ILE A 168 3.95 -13.00 14.11
N GLN A 169 4.00 -11.73 14.51
CA GLN A 169 3.60 -10.60 13.66
C GLN A 169 4.42 -10.53 12.38
N ILE A 170 5.75 -10.69 12.45
CA ILE A 170 6.62 -10.72 11.27
C ILE A 170 6.19 -11.82 10.30
N LYS A 171 6.00 -13.05 10.78
CA LYS A 171 5.57 -14.18 9.94
C LYS A 171 4.21 -13.92 9.28
N HIS A 172 3.29 -13.33 10.01
CA HIS A 172 1.98 -12.93 9.48
C HIS A 172 2.11 -11.85 8.41
N LEU A 173 2.83 -10.76 8.70
CA LEU A 173 3.02 -9.64 7.76
C LEU A 173 3.72 -10.07 6.47
N VAL A 174 4.72 -10.96 6.57
CA VAL A 174 5.38 -11.57 5.40
C VAL A 174 4.41 -12.34 4.50
N SER A 175 3.34 -12.88 5.05
CA SER A 175 2.30 -13.59 4.26
C SER A 175 1.32 -12.65 3.57
N GLN A 176 1.28 -11.37 3.97
CA GLN A 176 0.42 -10.33 3.36
C GLN A 176 1.13 -9.53 2.26
N ILE A 177 2.46 -9.52 2.25
CA ILE A 177 3.33 -8.86 1.26
C ILE A 177 3.68 -9.82 0.12
#